data_ac5203bbe6543d4534f302e8079b8069
#
_entry.id   ac5203bbe6543d4534f302e8079b8069
#
_cell.length_a   1.000
_cell.length_b   1.000
_cell.length_c   1.000
_cell.angle_alpha   90.00
_cell.angle_beta   90.00
_cell.angle_gamma   90.00
#
_symmetry.space_group_name_H-M   'P 1'
#
loop_
_entity.id
_entity.type
_entity.pdbx_description
1 polymer ?
#
loop_
_entity_poly.entity_id
_entity_poly.type
_entity_poly.pdbx_seq_one_letter_code
_entity_poly.pdbx_strand_id
1 'polypeptide(L)'
;MKNPVGWFEIPVTDLDRAEKFYNELLGFEFDRQDPKPNGITMSFFPMEMDALGCPGTLVLGPNFVPSQEGSLVYFSTANVEETVKKAESLGSKTLLP
;
A
#
# COMPACT_ATOMS: atom_id res chain seq x y z
N MET A 1 13.24 -9.48 -20.38
CA MET A 1 12.03 -10.15 -19.87
C MET A 1 11.39 -9.27 -18.81
N LYS A 2 10.08 -9.10 -18.87
CA LYS A 2 9.36 -8.29 -17.89
C LYS A 2 8.97 -9.15 -16.70
N ASN A 3 8.93 -8.53 -15.51
CA ASN A 3 8.38 -9.19 -14.36
C ASN A 3 6.87 -9.40 -14.55
N PRO A 4 6.30 -10.49 -13.98
CA PRO A 4 4.90 -10.82 -14.26
C PRO A 4 3.90 -9.86 -13.63
N VAL A 5 4.25 -9.18 -12.55
CA VAL A 5 3.31 -8.27 -11.87
C VAL A 5 3.54 -6.84 -12.35
N GLY A 6 2.49 -6.23 -12.90
CA GLY A 6 2.53 -4.84 -13.37
C GLY A 6 1.72 -3.88 -12.53
N TRP A 7 0.93 -4.39 -11.57
CA TRP A 7 0.05 -3.58 -10.75
C TRP A 7 -0.30 -4.34 -9.47
N PHE A 8 -0.51 -3.63 -8.36
CA PHE A 8 -1.06 -4.24 -7.16
C PHE A 8 -2.15 -3.35 -6.57
N GLU A 9 -3.06 -3.96 -5.80
CA GLU A 9 -4.11 -3.23 -5.08
C GLU A 9 -4.17 -3.77 -3.65
N ILE A 10 -4.22 -2.84 -2.69
CA ILE A 10 -4.33 -3.19 -1.28
C ILE A 10 -5.69 -2.74 -0.78
N PRO A 11 -6.59 -3.68 -0.42
CA PRO A 11 -7.88 -3.34 0.15
C PRO A 11 -7.72 -2.66 1.50
N VAL A 12 -8.51 -1.60 1.74
CA VAL A 12 -8.51 -0.90 3.03
C VAL A 12 -9.94 -0.64 3.47
N THR A 13 -10.13 -0.42 4.77
CA THR A 13 -11.41 -0.03 5.34
C THR A 13 -11.45 1.45 5.70
N ASP A 14 -10.30 2.12 5.72
CA ASP A 14 -10.18 3.53 6.08
C ASP A 14 -9.00 4.11 5.28
N LEU A 15 -9.32 4.86 4.23
CA LEU A 15 -8.28 5.46 3.37
C LEU A 15 -7.42 6.49 4.10
N ASP A 16 -8.02 7.31 4.93
CA ASP A 16 -7.26 8.34 5.66
C ASP A 16 -6.21 7.71 6.54
N ARG A 17 -6.59 6.67 7.28
CA ARG A 17 -5.67 5.95 8.15
C ARG A 17 -4.57 5.25 7.36
N ALA A 18 -4.94 4.60 6.27
CA ALA A 18 -3.97 3.87 5.44
C ALA A 18 -2.97 4.81 4.78
N GLU A 19 -3.44 5.92 4.20
CA GLU A 19 -2.56 6.92 3.60
C GLU A 19 -1.60 7.50 4.62
N LYS A 20 -2.11 7.82 5.81
CA LYS A 20 -1.28 8.35 6.90
C LYS A 20 -0.23 7.34 7.33
N PHE A 21 -0.61 6.08 7.49
CA PHE A 21 0.31 5.02 7.89
C PHE A 21 1.47 4.89 6.91
N TYR A 22 1.17 4.75 5.61
CA TYR A 22 2.21 4.57 4.61
C TYR A 22 3.02 5.84 4.37
N ASN A 23 2.41 7.02 4.51
CA ASN A 23 3.15 8.27 4.43
C ASN A 23 4.17 8.38 5.56
N GLU A 24 3.77 8.08 6.78
CA GLU A 24 4.68 8.14 7.93
C GLU A 24 5.73 7.04 7.88
N LEU A 25 5.37 5.84 7.42
CA LEU A 25 6.28 4.71 7.39
C LEU A 25 7.32 4.82 6.28
N LEU A 26 6.90 5.14 5.07
CA LEU A 26 7.73 5.06 3.87
C LEU A 26 7.85 6.37 3.10
N GLY A 27 7.20 7.44 3.58
CA GLY A 27 7.29 8.74 2.94
C GLY A 27 6.48 8.88 1.66
N PHE A 28 5.52 8.00 1.40
CA PHE A 28 4.70 8.05 0.20
C PHE A 28 3.65 9.15 0.29
N GLU A 29 3.53 9.95 -0.75
CA GLU A 29 2.44 10.90 -0.92
C GLU A 29 1.43 10.31 -1.90
N PHE A 30 0.18 10.17 -1.45
CA PHE A 30 -0.86 9.49 -2.21
C PHE A 30 -1.65 10.47 -3.07
N ASP A 31 -2.13 9.97 -4.22
CA ASP A 31 -3.01 10.70 -5.12
C ASP A 31 -4.38 10.03 -5.07
N ARG A 32 -5.26 10.57 -4.21
CA ARG A 32 -6.61 10.02 -4.04
C ARG A 32 -7.51 10.52 -5.16
N GLN A 33 -8.18 9.60 -5.83
CA GLN A 33 -9.14 9.90 -6.87
C GLN A 33 -10.52 10.14 -6.28
N ASP A 34 -11.38 10.80 -7.04
CA ASP A 34 -12.79 10.96 -6.64
C ASP A 34 -13.48 9.60 -6.61
N PRO A 35 -14.46 9.40 -5.69
CA PRO A 35 -15.21 8.14 -5.65
C PRO A 35 -15.89 7.85 -6.98
N LYS A 36 -15.83 6.60 -7.41
CA LYS A 36 -16.49 6.13 -8.62
C LYS A 36 -17.96 5.82 -8.34
N PRO A 37 -18.83 5.83 -9.38
CA PRO A 37 -20.26 5.54 -9.18
C PRO A 37 -20.54 4.18 -8.55
N ASN A 38 -19.63 3.20 -8.71
CA ASN A 38 -19.78 1.87 -8.13
C ASN A 38 -19.35 1.79 -6.65
N GLY A 39 -19.05 2.91 -6.01
CA GLY A 39 -18.66 2.95 -4.61
C GLY A 39 -17.18 2.67 -4.35
N ILE A 40 -16.37 2.59 -5.38
CA ILE A 40 -14.93 2.32 -5.25
C ILE A 40 -14.16 3.64 -5.24
N THR A 41 -13.28 3.79 -4.24
CA THR A 41 -12.36 4.92 -4.17
C THR A 41 -10.94 4.38 -4.18
N MET A 42 -10.10 4.93 -5.04
CA MET A 42 -8.70 4.54 -5.16
C MET A 42 -7.79 5.67 -4.73
N SER A 43 -6.70 5.31 -4.06
CA SER A 43 -5.64 6.25 -3.71
C SER A 43 -4.33 5.67 -4.20
N PHE A 44 -3.68 6.36 -5.13
CA PHE A 44 -2.53 5.83 -5.86
C PHE A 44 -1.25 6.08 -5.08
N PHE A 45 -0.43 5.02 -4.96
CA PHE A 45 0.95 5.17 -4.55
C PHE A 45 1.72 5.99 -5.59
N PRO A 46 2.83 6.64 -5.21
CA PRO A 46 3.66 7.33 -6.20
C PRO A 46 4.09 6.40 -7.32
N MET A 47 4.09 6.89 -8.54
CA MET A 47 4.49 6.10 -9.71
C MET A 47 5.65 6.75 -10.43
N GLU A 48 6.63 5.93 -10.81
CA GLU A 48 7.71 6.33 -11.72
C GLU A 48 7.76 5.31 -12.86
N MET A 49 7.59 5.80 -14.08
CA MET A 49 7.38 4.94 -15.25
C MET A 49 8.56 4.01 -15.54
N ASP A 50 9.79 4.47 -15.31
CA ASP A 50 10.98 3.71 -15.66
C ASP A 50 11.70 3.13 -14.45
N ALA A 51 11.08 3.20 -13.25
CA ALA A 51 11.67 2.67 -12.03
C ALA A 51 11.43 1.16 -11.91
N LEU A 52 12.26 0.50 -11.11
CA LEU A 52 12.07 -0.90 -10.76
C LEU A 52 10.84 -1.07 -9.87
N GLY A 53 10.26 -2.27 -9.90
CA GLY A 53 9.05 -2.57 -9.15
C GLY A 53 7.80 -2.32 -9.97
N CYS A 54 6.65 -2.26 -9.31
CA CYS A 54 5.39 -1.97 -9.99
C CYS A 54 4.59 -0.94 -9.20
N PRO A 55 3.78 -0.12 -9.90
CA PRO A 55 2.88 0.81 -9.23
C PRO A 55 1.66 0.09 -8.67
N GLY A 56 0.92 0.77 -7.79
CA GLY A 56 -0.28 0.21 -7.21
C GLY A 56 -1.14 1.25 -6.52
N THR A 57 -2.18 0.78 -5.85
CA THR A 57 -3.16 1.66 -5.22
C THR A 57 -3.69 1.03 -3.93
N LEU A 58 -4.11 1.91 -3.02
CA LEU A 58 -5.03 1.53 -1.96
C LEU A 58 -6.44 1.57 -2.55
N VAL A 59 -7.30 0.64 -2.16
CA VAL A 59 -8.67 0.57 -2.70
C VAL A 59 -9.67 0.39 -1.57
N LEU A 60 -10.70 1.24 -1.57
CA LEU A 60 -11.83 1.16 -0.65
C LEU A 60 -13.09 0.88 -1.45
N GLY A 61 -13.82 -0.17 -1.12
CA GLY A 61 -15.05 -0.50 -1.82
C GLY A 61 -15.73 -1.73 -1.25
N PRO A 62 -17.00 -1.99 -1.66
CA PRO A 62 -17.80 -3.05 -1.04
C PRO A 62 -17.25 -4.46 -1.18
N ASN A 63 -16.50 -4.72 -2.26
CA ASN A 63 -15.96 -6.06 -2.52
C ASN A 63 -14.47 -6.17 -2.23
N PHE A 64 -13.88 -5.14 -1.64
CA PHE A 64 -12.45 -5.12 -1.31
C PHE A 64 -12.28 -5.26 0.19
N VAL A 65 -12.04 -6.49 0.64
CA VAL A 65 -11.94 -6.82 2.07
C VAL A 65 -10.49 -7.11 2.42
N PRO A 66 -9.90 -6.36 3.37
CA PRO A 66 -8.56 -6.70 3.86
C PRO A 66 -8.52 -8.11 4.46
N SER A 67 -7.40 -8.82 4.26
CA SER A 67 -7.26 -10.18 4.72
C SER A 67 -5.80 -10.47 5.06
N GLN A 68 -5.57 -11.41 5.96
CA GLN A 68 -4.24 -11.94 6.25
C GLN A 68 -3.92 -13.16 5.37
N GLU A 69 -4.86 -13.56 4.54
CA GLU A 69 -4.70 -14.68 3.63
C GLU A 69 -4.53 -14.15 2.19
N GLY A 70 -3.98 -14.97 1.32
CA GLY A 70 -3.78 -14.60 -0.07
C GLY A 70 -2.38 -14.09 -0.36
N SER A 71 -2.27 -13.21 -1.33
CA SER A 71 -0.98 -12.71 -1.79
C SER A 71 -0.35 -11.75 -0.80
N LEU A 72 0.99 -11.73 -0.77
CA LEU A 72 1.77 -10.83 0.07
C LEU A 72 2.44 -9.77 -0.79
N VAL A 73 2.45 -8.54 -0.30
CA VAL A 73 3.12 -7.43 -0.97
C VAL A 73 4.36 -7.04 -0.17
N TYR A 74 5.48 -6.90 -0.86
CA TYR A 74 6.74 -6.54 -0.26
C TYR A 74 7.14 -5.15 -0.73
N PHE A 75 7.30 -4.23 0.22
CA PHE A 75 7.78 -2.89 -0.08
C PHE A 75 9.30 -2.84 0.06
N SER A 76 9.94 -2.12 -0.84
CA SER A 76 11.38 -1.88 -0.76
C SER A 76 11.66 -0.72 0.18
N THR A 77 12.71 -0.85 0.98
CA THR A 77 13.13 0.19 1.91
C THR A 77 14.64 0.23 1.99
N ALA A 78 15.18 1.39 2.32
CA ALA A 78 16.63 1.57 2.44
C ALA A 78 17.21 0.86 3.67
N ASN A 79 16.43 0.75 4.75
CA ASN A 79 16.87 0.11 5.98
C ASN A 79 15.71 -0.64 6.62
N VAL A 80 15.75 -1.97 6.52
CA VAL A 80 14.65 -2.82 7.00
C VAL A 80 14.46 -2.69 8.51
N GLU A 81 15.54 -2.66 9.28
CA GLU A 81 15.46 -2.61 10.74
C GLU A 81 14.79 -1.32 11.22
N GLU A 82 15.17 -0.18 10.64
CA GLU A 82 14.56 1.10 10.99
C GLU A 82 13.09 1.17 10.57
N THR A 83 12.77 0.63 9.39
CA THR A 83 11.40 0.61 8.90
C THR A 83 10.51 -0.26 9.78
N VAL A 84 11.01 -1.42 10.22
CA VAL A 84 10.26 -2.31 11.12
C VAL A 84 10.00 -1.60 12.46
N LYS A 85 10.99 -0.93 13.04
CA LYS A 85 10.81 -0.19 14.29
C LYS A 85 9.76 0.90 14.14
N LYS A 86 9.80 1.63 13.02
CA LYS A 86 8.83 2.68 12.76
C LYS A 86 7.42 2.12 12.59
N ALA A 87 7.28 0.99 11.88
CA ALA A 87 5.98 0.32 11.72
C ALA A 87 5.42 -0.09 13.07
N GLU A 88 6.25 -0.65 13.94
CA GLU A 88 5.82 -1.04 15.28
C GLU A 88 5.38 0.16 16.10
N SER A 89 6.07 1.30 15.97
CA SER A 89 5.68 2.53 16.65
C SER A 89 4.34 3.07 16.16
N LEU A 90 3.95 2.72 14.92
CA LEU A 90 2.66 3.09 14.32
C LEU A 90 1.57 2.06 14.56
N GLY A 91 1.82 1.04 15.37
CA GLY A 91 0.82 0.06 15.76
C GLY A 91 0.88 -1.28 15.06
N SER A 92 1.85 -1.51 14.19
CA SER A 92 2.00 -2.78 13.51
C SER A 92 2.71 -3.82 14.36
N LYS A 93 2.52 -5.08 14.03
CA LYS A 93 3.20 -6.20 14.69
C LYS A 93 4.08 -6.92 13.70
N THR A 94 5.28 -7.31 14.15
CA THR A 94 6.14 -8.21 13.38
C THR A 94 5.64 -9.63 13.59
N LEU A 95 5.18 -10.26 12.51
CA LEU A 95 4.69 -11.65 12.56
C LEU A 95 5.82 -12.66 12.30
N LEU A 96 6.73 -12.32 11.38
CA LEU A 96 7.90 -13.13 11.05
C LEU A 96 9.12 -12.19 11.04
N PRO A 97 10.07 -12.37 11.97
CA PRO A 97 11.26 -11.52 12.04
C PRO A 97 12.22 -11.70 10.86
#